data_fd4f79c94e7d085eb6a2f2634780654f
#
_entry.id   fd4f79c94e7d085eb6a2f2634780654f
#
_cell.length_a   1.000
_cell.length_b   1.000
_cell.length_c   1.000
_cell.angle_alpha   90.00
_cell.angle_beta   90.00
_cell.angle_gamma   90.00
#
_symmetry.space_group_name_H-M   'P 1'
#
loop_
_entity.id
_entity.type
_entity.pdbx_description
1 polymer ?
#
loop_
_entity_poly.entity_id
_entity_poly.type
_entity_poly.pdbx_seq_one_letter_code
_entity_poly.pdbx_strand_id
1 'polypeptide(L)'
;MYNQTLTAIGKAKIADAIANNTTVNINKLAVGDGNGTHRIPAESQTALVNETYRTDIGSITINPDNPSLVEMIAVIPSNVGGFTIREVAVFDSDGDMIAVSDHPDFGKFIISGSANILEIKFMIAVTNTESMTLVVDDSAVYATRRFVTDQFISKEDGVS
;
A
#
# COMPACT_ATOMS: atom_id res chain seq x y z
N MET A 1 -2.68 -1.85 -18.40
CA MET A 1 -3.56 -2.24 -17.29
C MET A 1 -2.85 -3.22 -16.37
N TYR A 2 -2.96 -3.00 -15.09
CA TYR A 2 -2.24 -3.81 -14.10
C TYR A 2 -3.20 -4.78 -13.46
N ASN A 3 -2.67 -5.95 -13.08
CA ASN A 3 -3.45 -7.00 -12.45
C ASN A 3 -3.33 -6.87 -10.95
N GLN A 4 -4.42 -7.09 -10.27
CA GLN A 4 -4.47 -7.06 -8.80
C GLN A 4 -5.40 -8.16 -8.34
N THR A 5 -5.03 -8.82 -7.25
CA THR A 5 -5.89 -9.85 -6.67
C THR A 5 -5.79 -9.83 -5.15
N LEU A 6 -6.91 -10.18 -4.50
CA LEU A 6 -6.86 -10.60 -3.11
C LEU A 6 -6.23 -11.97 -3.06
N THR A 7 -5.39 -12.23 -2.07
CA THR A 7 -4.84 -13.57 -1.88
C THR A 7 -5.91 -14.48 -1.27
N ALA A 8 -5.67 -15.78 -1.30
CA ALA A 8 -6.57 -16.74 -0.66
C ALA A 8 -6.70 -16.43 0.84
N ILE A 9 -5.59 -16.12 1.50
CA ILE A 9 -5.58 -15.74 2.92
C ILE A 9 -6.34 -14.43 3.12
N GLY A 10 -6.14 -13.45 2.24
CA GLY A 10 -6.84 -12.18 2.31
C GLY A 10 -8.34 -12.35 2.18
N LYS A 11 -8.79 -13.15 1.22
CA LYS A 11 -10.21 -13.44 1.04
C LYS A 11 -10.80 -14.12 2.28
N ALA A 12 -10.08 -15.09 2.83
CA ALA A 12 -10.53 -15.82 4.02
C ALA A 12 -10.65 -14.89 5.22
N LYS A 13 -9.68 -14.02 5.42
CA LYS A 13 -9.70 -13.06 6.55
C LYS A 13 -10.83 -12.05 6.40
N ILE A 14 -11.08 -11.55 5.21
CA ILE A 14 -12.17 -10.61 4.96
C ILE A 14 -13.51 -11.30 5.19
N ALA A 15 -13.69 -12.52 4.66
CA ALA A 15 -14.92 -13.27 4.86
C ALA A 15 -15.17 -13.57 6.35
N ASP A 16 -14.13 -13.94 7.08
CA ASP A 16 -14.21 -14.20 8.50
C ASP A 16 -14.58 -12.94 9.30
N ALA A 17 -14.00 -11.81 8.92
CA ALA A 17 -14.29 -10.53 9.54
C ALA A 17 -15.76 -10.14 9.33
N ILE A 18 -16.29 -10.35 8.13
CA ILE A 18 -17.70 -10.10 7.83
C ILE A 18 -18.58 -11.02 8.67
N ALA A 19 -18.29 -12.31 8.72
CA ALA A 19 -19.10 -13.29 9.44
C ALA A 19 -19.11 -13.05 10.95
N ASN A 20 -18.00 -12.58 11.51
CA ASN A 20 -17.83 -12.41 12.96
C ASN A 20 -17.93 -10.96 13.40
N ASN A 21 -18.24 -10.05 12.48
CA ASN A 21 -18.31 -8.62 12.75
C ASN A 21 -17.01 -8.09 13.37
N THR A 22 -15.90 -8.56 12.84
CA THR A 22 -14.56 -8.10 13.23
C THR A 22 -13.92 -7.36 12.06
N THR A 23 -12.65 -7.02 12.19
CA THR A 23 -11.95 -6.20 11.20
C THR A 23 -10.63 -6.84 10.78
N VAL A 24 -10.19 -6.49 9.57
CA VAL A 24 -8.87 -6.84 9.08
C VAL A 24 -7.98 -5.60 9.20
N ASN A 25 -6.88 -5.72 9.90
CA ASN A 25 -5.97 -4.59 10.15
C ASN A 25 -4.84 -4.61 9.14
N ILE A 26 -5.01 -3.92 8.01
CA ILE A 26 -3.97 -3.80 6.99
C ILE A 26 -3.09 -2.61 7.37
N ASN A 27 -1.81 -2.88 7.62
CA ASN A 27 -0.92 -1.84 8.15
C ASN A 27 0.41 -1.70 7.42
N LYS A 28 0.75 -2.62 6.52
CA LYS A 28 2.04 -2.58 5.82
C LYS A 28 1.85 -2.66 4.32
N LEU A 29 2.70 -1.95 3.60
CA LEU A 29 2.81 -2.06 2.16
C LEU A 29 4.25 -2.42 1.82
N ALA A 30 4.44 -3.35 0.91
CA ALA A 30 5.76 -3.75 0.46
C ALA A 30 5.83 -3.68 -1.06
N VAL A 31 7.02 -3.41 -1.56
CA VAL A 31 7.31 -3.40 -2.99
C VAL A 31 8.44 -4.38 -3.27
N GLY A 32 8.48 -4.88 -4.49
CA GLY A 32 9.52 -5.81 -4.91
C GLY A 32 9.84 -5.66 -6.37
N ASP A 33 10.96 -6.28 -6.78
CA ASP A 33 11.43 -6.19 -8.15
C ASP A 33 11.07 -7.41 -9.00
N GLY A 34 10.30 -8.35 -8.45
CA GLY A 34 9.90 -9.55 -9.18
C GLY A 34 11.07 -10.45 -9.57
N ASN A 35 12.21 -10.25 -8.93
CA ASN A 35 13.45 -10.97 -9.22
C ASN A 35 13.92 -10.72 -10.66
N GLY A 36 13.78 -9.48 -11.11
CA GLY A 36 14.21 -9.03 -12.42
C GLY A 36 13.19 -9.22 -13.53
N THR A 37 11.98 -9.69 -13.21
CA THR A 37 10.96 -10.00 -14.20
C THR A 37 9.60 -9.53 -13.72
N HIS A 38 8.76 -9.11 -14.64
CA HIS A 38 7.36 -8.80 -14.34
C HIS A 38 6.64 -10.07 -13.85
N ARG A 39 5.87 -9.92 -12.78
CA ARG A 39 5.17 -11.05 -12.16
C ARG A 39 3.67 -10.80 -12.14
N ILE A 40 2.92 -11.77 -12.62
CA ILE A 40 1.46 -11.72 -12.56
C ILE A 40 1.01 -12.16 -11.17
N PRO A 41 0.18 -11.35 -10.47
CA PRO A 41 -0.26 -11.71 -9.13
C PRO A 41 -1.09 -12.99 -9.13
N ALA A 42 -0.94 -13.79 -8.08
CA ALA A 42 -1.68 -15.04 -7.93
C ALA A 42 -2.32 -15.10 -6.53
N GLU A 43 -3.53 -15.65 -6.47
CA GLU A 43 -4.24 -15.80 -5.20
C GLU A 43 -3.49 -16.65 -4.18
N SER A 44 -2.69 -17.58 -4.65
CA SER A 44 -1.92 -18.47 -3.79
C SER A 44 -0.67 -17.81 -3.18
N GLN A 45 -0.36 -16.58 -3.56
CA GLN A 45 0.82 -15.91 -3.03
C GLN A 45 0.69 -15.62 -1.55
N THR A 46 1.79 -15.77 -0.84
CA THR A 46 1.93 -15.42 0.57
C THR A 46 3.05 -14.43 0.80
N ALA A 47 3.85 -14.14 -0.24
CA ALA A 47 4.96 -13.22 -0.19
C ALA A 47 5.21 -12.67 -1.57
N LEU A 48 5.89 -11.52 -1.66
CA LEU A 48 6.40 -11.02 -2.93
C LEU A 48 7.50 -11.94 -3.44
N VAL A 49 7.70 -11.97 -4.75
CA VAL A 49 8.75 -12.80 -5.35
C VAL A 49 10.11 -12.35 -4.84
N ASN A 50 10.33 -11.05 -4.78
CA ASN A 50 11.55 -10.50 -4.18
C ASN A 50 11.26 -9.13 -3.58
N GLU A 51 10.94 -9.11 -2.29
CA GLU A 51 10.64 -7.88 -1.58
C GLU A 51 11.90 -7.05 -1.41
N THR A 52 11.83 -5.77 -1.80
CA THR A 52 12.97 -4.85 -1.70
C THR A 52 12.77 -3.78 -0.65
N TYR A 53 11.53 -3.45 -0.31
CA TYR A 53 11.25 -2.46 0.72
C TYR A 53 9.86 -2.66 1.29
N ARG A 54 9.71 -2.39 2.57
CA ARG A 54 8.44 -2.49 3.28
C ARG A 54 8.27 -1.27 4.16
N THR A 55 7.07 -0.72 4.19
CA THR A 55 6.79 0.47 5.00
C THR A 55 5.37 0.41 5.57
N ASP A 56 5.12 1.24 6.55
CA ASP A 56 3.78 1.40 7.10
C ASP A 56 2.89 2.10 6.09
N ILE A 57 1.61 1.71 6.09
CA ILE A 57 0.61 2.43 5.31
C ILE A 57 0.28 3.72 6.04
N GLY A 58 0.41 4.83 5.34
CA GLY A 58 0.22 6.15 5.95
C GLY A 58 -1.21 6.64 5.95
N SER A 59 -2.02 6.17 5.00
CA SER A 59 -3.39 6.65 4.85
C SER A 59 -4.26 5.56 4.26
N ILE A 60 -5.46 5.41 4.79
CA ILE A 60 -6.44 4.46 4.31
C ILE A 60 -7.80 5.15 4.31
N THR A 61 -8.44 5.18 3.14
CA THR A 61 -9.73 5.85 2.99
C THR A 61 -10.65 5.03 2.12
N ILE A 62 -11.95 5.14 2.38
CA ILE A 62 -12.97 4.57 1.50
C ILE A 62 -13.22 5.62 0.42
N ASN A 63 -13.21 5.18 -0.84
CA ASN A 63 -13.43 6.08 -1.96
C ASN A 63 -14.84 6.69 -1.87
N PRO A 64 -14.98 8.04 -1.86
CA PRO A 64 -16.29 8.67 -1.72
C PRO A 64 -17.21 8.43 -2.91
N ASP A 65 -16.65 8.20 -4.09
CA ASP A 65 -17.44 7.96 -5.30
C ASP A 65 -17.81 6.49 -5.46
N ASN A 66 -17.06 5.59 -4.82
CA ASN A 66 -17.31 4.16 -4.90
C ASN A 66 -16.99 3.51 -3.55
N PRO A 67 -18.01 3.32 -2.69
CA PRO A 67 -17.76 2.78 -1.34
C PRO A 67 -17.26 1.34 -1.33
N SER A 68 -17.22 0.66 -2.47
CA SER A 68 -16.61 -0.66 -2.57
C SER A 68 -15.10 -0.62 -2.70
N LEU A 69 -14.52 0.57 -2.87
CA LEU A 69 -13.07 0.73 -3.02
C LEU A 69 -12.45 1.30 -1.75
N VAL A 70 -11.39 0.64 -1.31
CA VAL A 70 -10.55 1.11 -0.21
C VAL A 70 -9.21 1.55 -0.82
N GLU A 71 -8.83 2.78 -0.56
CA GLU A 71 -7.58 3.35 -1.06
C GLU A 71 -6.56 3.41 0.06
N MET A 72 -5.39 2.86 -0.19
CA MET A 72 -4.28 2.85 0.76
C MET A 72 -3.10 3.57 0.14
N ILE A 73 -2.50 4.47 0.91
CA ILE A 73 -1.36 5.26 0.43
C ILE A 73 -0.18 5.04 1.35
N ALA A 74 0.96 4.74 0.74
CA ALA A 74 2.22 4.60 1.45
C ALA A 74 3.28 5.44 0.73
N VAL A 75 4.29 5.84 1.48
CA VAL A 75 5.34 6.72 0.98
C VAL A 75 6.68 6.02 1.08
N ILE A 76 7.42 6.03 -0.02
CA ILE A 76 8.81 5.57 -0.04
C ILE A 76 9.69 6.81 -0.07
N PRO A 77 10.54 7.01 0.95
CA PRO A 77 11.34 8.23 1.04
C PRO A 77 12.43 8.29 -0.04
N SER A 78 12.95 9.47 -0.26
CA SER A 78 13.95 9.73 -1.30
C SER A 78 15.27 8.99 -1.08
N ASN A 79 15.59 8.66 0.16
CA ASN A 79 16.81 7.95 0.50
C ASN A 79 16.72 6.43 0.36
N VAL A 80 15.57 5.93 -0.08
CA VAL A 80 15.35 4.51 -0.33
C VAL A 80 15.26 4.30 -1.84
N GLY A 81 16.00 3.32 -2.34
CA GLY A 81 15.99 3.05 -3.78
C GLY A 81 17.09 2.11 -4.18
N GLY A 82 17.45 2.17 -5.46
CA GLY A 82 18.41 1.25 -6.05
C GLY A 82 17.73 -0.02 -6.57
N PHE A 83 16.43 0.02 -6.81
CA PHE A 83 15.68 -1.14 -7.30
C PHE A 83 14.57 -0.69 -8.25
N THR A 84 14.04 -1.65 -8.98
CA THR A 84 12.89 -1.42 -9.86
C THR A 84 11.65 -2.03 -9.22
N ILE A 85 10.59 -1.26 -9.12
CA ILE A 85 9.33 -1.74 -8.58
C ILE A 85 8.57 -2.46 -9.69
N ARG A 86 8.24 -3.73 -9.46
CA ARG A 86 7.45 -4.56 -10.38
C ARG A 86 6.30 -5.26 -9.70
N GLU A 87 6.27 -5.26 -8.38
CA GLU A 87 5.22 -5.90 -7.59
C GLU A 87 4.98 -5.08 -6.33
N VAL A 88 3.73 -5.05 -5.90
CA VAL A 88 3.31 -4.32 -4.70
C VAL A 88 2.30 -5.18 -3.95
N ALA A 89 2.40 -5.20 -2.63
CA ALA A 89 1.45 -5.96 -1.81
C ALA A 89 1.16 -5.22 -0.52
N VAL A 90 0.02 -5.55 0.07
CA VAL A 90 -0.37 -5.04 1.39
C VAL A 90 -0.54 -6.21 2.35
N PHE A 91 -0.16 -5.99 3.59
CA PHE A 91 -0.09 -7.01 4.63
C PHE A 91 -0.85 -6.53 5.86
N ASP A 92 -1.41 -7.48 6.61
CA ASP A 92 -2.08 -7.14 7.85
C ASP A 92 -1.13 -7.21 9.05
N SER A 93 -1.67 -6.92 10.22
CA SER A 93 -0.87 -6.90 11.46
C SER A 93 -0.33 -8.27 11.86
N ASP A 94 -0.90 -9.34 11.32
CA ASP A 94 -0.39 -10.71 11.54
C ASP A 94 0.74 -11.06 10.58
N GLY A 95 1.03 -10.19 9.62
CA GLY A 95 2.06 -10.42 8.63
C GLY A 95 1.60 -11.20 7.41
N ASP A 96 0.30 -11.39 7.26
CA ASP A 96 -0.25 -12.12 6.11
C ASP A 96 -0.49 -11.19 4.93
N MET A 97 -0.15 -11.65 3.73
CA MET A 97 -0.40 -10.90 2.50
C MET A 97 -1.90 -10.92 2.19
N ILE A 98 -2.50 -9.75 2.17
CA ILE A 98 -3.95 -9.62 1.94
C ILE A 98 -4.25 -9.43 0.46
N ALA A 99 -3.44 -8.63 -0.24
CA ALA A 99 -3.61 -8.38 -1.65
C ALA A 99 -2.27 -8.12 -2.30
N VAL A 100 -2.18 -8.41 -3.59
CA VAL A 100 -0.95 -8.24 -4.36
C VAL A 100 -1.31 -7.72 -5.75
N SER A 101 -0.43 -6.88 -6.28
CA SER A 101 -0.60 -6.26 -7.59
C SER A 101 0.73 -6.29 -8.34
N ASP A 102 0.68 -6.38 -9.66
CA ASP A 102 1.85 -6.06 -10.46
C ASP A 102 1.95 -4.52 -10.58
N HIS A 103 3.05 -4.07 -11.09
CA HIS A 103 3.33 -2.65 -11.24
C HIS A 103 4.17 -2.45 -12.49
N PRO A 104 3.92 -1.37 -13.26
CA PRO A 104 4.82 -1.07 -14.37
C PRO A 104 6.24 -0.89 -13.85
N ASP A 105 7.22 -1.30 -14.63
CA ASP A 105 8.60 -1.15 -14.23
C ASP A 105 8.87 0.30 -13.84
N PHE A 106 9.19 0.52 -12.59
CA PHE A 106 9.47 1.84 -12.06
C PHE A 106 10.79 1.80 -11.31
N GLY A 107 11.80 2.45 -11.89
CA GLY A 107 13.10 2.54 -11.25
C GLY A 107 13.08 3.53 -10.09
N LYS A 108 13.23 3.04 -8.89
CA LYS A 108 13.31 3.88 -7.70
C LYS A 108 14.77 4.14 -7.39
N PHE A 109 15.21 5.35 -7.60
CA PHE A 109 16.61 5.75 -7.39
C PHE A 109 16.76 6.49 -6.07
N ILE A 110 17.96 6.40 -5.50
CA ILE A 110 18.31 7.21 -4.34
C ILE A 110 18.75 8.57 -4.88
N ILE A 111 18.06 9.62 -4.45
CA ILE A 111 18.37 10.99 -4.86
C ILE A 111 18.86 11.74 -3.63
N SER A 112 20.15 11.95 -3.57
CA SER A 112 20.80 12.63 -2.46
C SER A 112 20.41 14.10 -2.45
N GLY A 113 20.04 14.60 -1.27
CA GLY A 113 19.70 16.02 -1.12
C GLY A 113 18.35 16.43 -1.69
N SER A 114 17.57 15.47 -2.18
CA SER A 114 16.24 15.75 -2.72
C SER A 114 15.16 15.46 -1.69
N ALA A 115 14.08 16.24 -1.73
CA ALA A 115 12.89 15.99 -0.94
C ALA A 115 11.87 15.12 -1.69
N ASN A 116 12.24 14.56 -2.83
CA ASN A 116 11.33 13.74 -3.62
C ASN A 116 11.00 12.44 -2.91
N ILE A 117 9.72 12.21 -2.76
CA ILE A 117 9.20 10.96 -2.21
C ILE A 117 8.35 10.29 -3.28
N LEU A 118 8.25 8.97 -3.20
CA LEU A 118 7.35 8.22 -4.07
C LEU A 118 6.13 7.83 -3.26
N GLU A 119 4.98 8.30 -3.72
CA GLU A 119 3.71 7.92 -3.12
C GLU A 119 3.11 6.78 -3.91
N ILE A 120 2.78 5.69 -3.23
CA ILE A 120 2.15 4.53 -3.86
C ILE A 120 0.72 4.44 -3.36
N LYS A 121 -0.21 4.42 -4.30
CA LYS A 121 -1.63 4.23 -4.01
C LYS A 121 -2.01 2.80 -4.37
N PHE A 122 -2.58 2.09 -3.41
CA PHE A 122 -3.05 0.72 -3.61
C PHE A 122 -4.54 0.69 -3.31
N MET A 123 -5.33 0.22 -4.27
CA MET A 123 -6.78 0.17 -4.13
C MET A 123 -7.25 -1.27 -4.10
N ILE A 124 -8.13 -1.58 -3.15
CA ILE A 124 -8.76 -2.90 -3.05
C ILE A 124 -10.27 -2.73 -3.20
N ALA A 125 -10.86 -3.54 -4.07
CA ALA A 125 -12.32 -3.61 -4.20
C ALA A 125 -12.84 -4.70 -3.27
N VAL A 126 -13.77 -4.33 -2.39
CA VAL A 126 -14.40 -5.27 -1.46
C VAL A 126 -15.91 -5.06 -1.47
N THR A 127 -16.66 -6.13 -1.21
CA THR A 127 -18.12 -6.05 -1.21
C THR A 127 -18.68 -5.38 0.04
N ASN A 128 -17.91 -5.37 1.12
CA ASN A 128 -18.32 -4.73 2.37
C ASN A 128 -17.12 -4.05 3.01
N THR A 129 -17.00 -2.75 2.77
CA THR A 129 -15.88 -1.96 3.29
C THR A 129 -15.92 -1.75 4.79
N GLU A 130 -17.10 -1.91 5.41
CA GLU A 130 -17.22 -1.78 6.86
C GLU A 130 -16.45 -2.86 7.62
N SER A 131 -16.31 -4.03 7.02
CA SER A 131 -15.55 -5.13 7.63
C SER A 131 -14.04 -4.92 7.48
N MET A 132 -13.62 -3.94 6.70
CA MET A 132 -12.23 -3.58 6.54
C MET A 132 -11.93 -2.33 7.32
N THR A 133 -11.99 -2.44 8.63
CA THR A 133 -11.48 -1.34 9.43
C THR A 133 -9.99 -1.44 9.47
N LEU A 134 -9.41 -0.44 9.00
CA LEU A 134 -8.00 -0.30 8.87
C LEU A 134 -7.52 0.43 10.11
N VAL A 135 -7.11 -0.34 11.10
CA VAL A 135 -6.46 0.27 12.25
C VAL A 135 -5.01 0.47 11.85
N VAL A 136 -4.77 1.59 11.27
CA VAL A 136 -3.42 2.10 11.16
C VAL A 136 -3.10 2.69 12.52
N ASP A 137 -1.89 2.47 13.01
CA ASP A 137 -1.41 3.15 14.20
C ASP A 137 -1.67 4.65 14.02
N ASP A 138 -2.55 5.21 14.84
CA ASP A 138 -2.94 6.61 14.71
C ASP A 138 -1.75 7.55 14.70
N SER A 139 -0.73 7.22 15.49
CA SER A 139 0.49 8.02 15.54
C SER A 139 1.22 8.01 14.20
N ALA A 140 1.35 6.84 13.58
CA ALA A 140 2.03 6.71 12.30
C ALA A 140 1.25 7.41 11.19
N VAL A 141 -0.07 7.24 11.16
CA VAL A 141 -0.92 7.92 10.17
C VAL A 141 -0.82 9.42 10.32
N TYR A 142 -0.92 9.91 11.54
CA TYR A 142 -0.86 11.33 11.81
C TYR A 142 0.48 11.92 11.38
N ALA A 143 1.58 11.27 11.73
CA ALA A 143 2.91 11.73 11.37
C ALA A 143 3.09 11.79 9.85
N THR A 144 2.63 10.75 9.14
CA THR A 144 2.72 10.70 7.68
C THR A 144 1.89 11.78 7.02
N ARG A 145 0.66 11.96 7.47
CA ARG A 145 -0.21 13.01 6.96
C ARG A 145 0.39 14.39 7.18
N ARG A 146 0.90 14.61 8.37
CA ARG A 146 1.52 15.89 8.69
C ARG A 146 2.71 16.17 7.79
N PHE A 147 3.55 15.18 7.57
CA PHE A 147 4.71 15.31 6.71
C PHE A 147 4.31 15.71 5.28
N VAL A 148 3.37 14.97 4.71
CA VAL A 148 2.89 15.23 3.35
C VAL A 148 2.19 16.58 3.28
N THR A 149 1.36 16.89 4.25
CA THR A 149 0.63 18.16 4.30
C THR A 149 1.60 19.35 4.43
N ASP A 150 2.58 19.24 5.32
CA ASP A 150 3.54 20.31 5.51
C ASP A 150 4.35 20.58 4.25
N GLN A 151 4.79 19.51 3.57
CA GLN A 151 5.52 19.67 2.32
C GLN A 151 4.65 20.27 1.22
N PHE A 152 3.42 19.81 1.11
CA PHE A 152 2.49 20.31 0.12
C PHE A 152 2.14 21.78 0.38
N ILE A 153 1.84 22.15 1.62
CA ILE A 153 1.52 23.51 2.01
C ILE A 153 2.73 24.42 1.79
N SER A 154 3.92 23.95 2.15
CA SER A 154 5.13 24.72 1.93
C SER A 154 5.34 25.03 0.45
N LYS A 155 5.08 24.08 -0.41
CA LYS A 155 5.16 24.29 -1.85
C LYS A 155 4.12 25.30 -2.34
N GLU A 156 2.90 25.20 -1.85
CA GLU A 156 1.86 26.14 -2.20
C GLU A 156 2.16 27.52 -1.69
N ASP A 157 2.64 27.64 -0.47
CA ASP A 157 3.06 28.93 0.11
C ASP A 157 4.21 29.51 -0.67
N GLY A 158 5.13 28.68 -1.15
CA GLY A 158 6.22 29.11 -1.97
C GLY A 158 5.78 29.56 -3.37
N VAL A 159 4.68 29.03 -3.85
CA VAL A 159 4.09 29.40 -5.12
C VAL A 159 3.18 30.61 -4.98
N SER A 160 2.51 30.68 -3.87
CA SER A 160 1.61 31.81 -3.55
C SER A 160 2.36 32.96 -2.87
#